data_8f779d76060025603ba051406a9aea2a
#
_entry.id   8f779d76060025603ba051406a9aea2a
#
_cell.length_a   1.000
_cell.length_b   1.000
_cell.length_c   1.000
_cell.angle_alpha   90.00
_cell.angle_beta   90.00
_cell.angle_gamma   90.00
#
_symmetry.space_group_name_H-M   'P 1'
#
loop_
_entity.id
_entity.type
_entity.pdbx_description
1 polymer ?
#
loop_
_entity_poly.entity_id
_entity_poly.type
_entity_poly.pdbx_seq_one_letter_code
_entity_poly.pdbx_strand_id
1 'polypeptide(L)'
;MRNSKKMRKICVITGTRAEYGLLYWLIKEIEKDKDLELQLVVTGMHLSPEFGLTYKEIEKDFKIDKKIEMLLSSDTVVGISKSMGLAQISFAEAYEELRPDILVVLGDRYEIFSAASAAMISKIPMAHLHGGEATEGMIDEPIRHSITKMSHLHF
;
A
#
# COMPACT_ATOMS: atom_id res chain seq x y z
N MET A 1 15.01 8.03 -34.44
CA MET A 1 14.03 7.32 -33.58
C MET A 1 14.16 7.84 -32.16
N ARG A 2 13.14 8.53 -31.63
CA ARG A 2 13.10 8.87 -30.23
C ARG A 2 12.83 7.57 -29.49
N ASN A 3 13.82 7.03 -28.74
CA ASN A 3 13.55 6.03 -27.71
C ASN A 3 12.54 6.66 -26.76
N SER A 4 11.28 6.23 -26.81
CA SER A 4 10.30 6.58 -25.79
C SER A 4 10.77 5.91 -24.50
N LYS A 5 11.36 6.71 -23.61
CA LYS A 5 11.78 6.25 -22.29
C LYS A 5 10.54 5.70 -21.60
N LYS A 6 10.52 4.41 -21.33
CA LYS A 6 9.39 3.75 -20.67
C LYS A 6 9.23 4.37 -19.29
N MET A 7 8.05 4.93 -18.99
CA MET A 7 7.73 5.46 -17.65
C MET A 7 7.83 4.34 -16.62
N ARG A 8 8.38 4.66 -15.46
CA ARG A 8 8.42 3.72 -14.32
C ARG A 8 7.12 3.79 -13.56
N LYS A 9 6.53 2.65 -13.30
CA LYS A 9 5.27 2.50 -12.55
C LYS A 9 5.54 2.46 -11.06
N ILE A 10 5.09 3.48 -10.36
CA ILE A 10 5.20 3.59 -8.91
C ILE A 10 3.84 3.30 -8.30
N CYS A 11 3.71 2.17 -7.64
CA CYS A 11 2.48 1.77 -6.96
C CYS A 11 2.54 2.21 -5.50
N VAL A 12 1.62 3.07 -5.10
CA VAL A 12 1.48 3.54 -3.72
C VAL A 12 0.26 2.90 -3.10
N ILE A 13 0.41 2.33 -1.89
CA ILE A 13 -0.68 1.70 -1.15
C ILE A 13 -1.02 2.53 0.07
N THR A 14 -2.31 2.74 0.30
CA THR A 14 -2.83 3.39 1.50
C THR A 14 -4.02 2.63 2.06
N GLY A 15 -4.01 2.40 3.37
CA GLY A 15 -5.04 1.65 4.09
C GLY A 15 -5.86 2.49 5.05
N THR A 16 -5.36 3.68 5.44
CA THR A 16 -6.02 4.57 6.39
C THR A 16 -5.90 6.03 6.00
N ARG A 17 -6.79 6.86 6.52
CA ARG A 17 -6.76 8.31 6.33
C ARG A 17 -5.46 8.94 6.83
N ALA A 18 -4.93 8.44 7.94
CA ALA A 18 -3.67 8.93 8.50
C ALA A 18 -2.49 8.66 7.56
N GLU A 19 -2.39 7.44 7.01
CA GLU A 19 -1.38 7.09 6.02
C GLU A 19 -1.50 7.94 4.75
N TYR A 20 -2.72 8.11 4.24
CA TYR A 20 -2.97 8.96 3.07
C TYR A 20 -2.52 10.40 3.28
N GLY A 21 -2.79 10.96 4.47
CA GLY A 21 -2.34 12.32 4.82
C GLY A 21 -0.82 12.48 4.73
N LEU A 22 -0.07 11.49 5.19
CA LEU A 22 1.38 11.48 5.11
C LEU A 22 1.90 11.23 3.69
N LEU A 23 1.19 10.44 2.90
CA LEU A 23 1.56 10.09 1.52
C LEU A 23 1.12 11.14 0.49
N TYR A 24 0.23 12.06 0.83
CA TYR A 24 -0.42 12.98 -0.11
C TYR A 24 0.57 13.71 -1.03
N TRP A 25 1.56 14.34 -0.45
CA TRP A 25 2.53 15.13 -1.23
C TRP A 25 3.44 14.25 -2.09
N LEU A 26 3.80 13.06 -1.60
CA LEU A 26 4.55 12.07 -2.37
C LEU A 26 3.74 11.60 -3.59
N ILE A 27 2.48 11.24 -3.39
CA ILE A 27 1.56 10.83 -4.47
C ILE A 27 1.46 11.95 -5.51
N LYS A 28 1.30 13.18 -5.06
CA LYS A 28 1.17 14.35 -5.93
C LYS A 28 2.43 14.63 -6.74
N GLU A 29 3.60 14.45 -6.16
CA GLU A 29 4.87 14.62 -6.88
C GLU A 29 5.11 13.49 -7.89
N ILE A 30 4.77 12.23 -7.55
CA ILE A 30 4.83 11.12 -8.51
C ILE A 30 3.89 11.37 -9.69
N GLU A 31 2.66 11.83 -9.44
CA GLU A 31 1.68 12.10 -10.50
C GLU A 31 2.14 13.18 -11.48
N LYS A 32 2.85 14.20 -11.00
CA LYS A 32 3.35 15.30 -11.83
C LYS A 32 4.60 14.95 -12.62
N ASP A 33 5.33 13.96 -12.20
CA ASP A 33 6.61 13.59 -12.82
C ASP A 33 6.38 12.95 -14.18
N LYS A 34 7.09 13.43 -15.20
CA LYS A 34 6.94 12.98 -16.58
C LYS A 34 7.58 11.61 -16.87
N ASP A 35 8.50 11.19 -16.01
CA ASP A 35 9.19 9.90 -16.14
C ASP A 35 8.53 8.79 -15.31
N LEU A 36 7.51 9.15 -14.50
CA LEU A 36 6.82 8.25 -13.58
C LEU A 36 5.33 8.09 -13.94
N GLU A 37 4.80 6.91 -13.69
CA GLU A 37 3.37 6.59 -13.77
C GLU A 37 2.88 6.21 -12.38
N LEU A 38 1.97 7.00 -11.82
CA LEU A 38 1.33 6.70 -10.54
C LEU A 38 0.34 5.55 -10.69
N GLN A 39 0.45 4.57 -9.81
CA GLN A 39 -0.57 3.56 -9.56
C GLN A 39 -1.00 3.67 -8.10
N LEU A 40 -2.25 4.00 -7.84
CA LEU A 40 -2.76 4.18 -6.49
C LEU A 40 -3.69 3.04 -6.11
N VAL A 41 -3.34 2.31 -5.06
CA VAL A 41 -4.13 1.22 -4.50
C VAL A 41 -4.64 1.62 -3.11
N VAL A 42 -5.93 1.48 -2.93
CA VAL A 42 -6.64 1.84 -1.70
C VAL A 42 -7.22 0.58 -1.08
N THR A 43 -7.04 0.42 0.22
CA THR A 43 -7.48 -0.78 0.96
C THR A 43 -7.92 -0.44 2.38
N GLY A 44 -8.27 -1.45 3.14
CA GLY A 44 -8.50 -1.37 4.57
C GLY A 44 -9.61 -0.41 4.96
N MET A 45 -9.33 0.45 5.92
CA MET A 45 -10.29 1.40 6.49
C MET A 45 -10.89 2.37 5.48
N HIS A 46 -10.15 2.71 4.41
CA HIS A 46 -10.67 3.60 3.37
C HIS A 46 -11.94 3.10 2.70
N LEU A 47 -12.14 1.79 2.64
CA LEU A 47 -13.26 1.14 1.97
C LEU A 47 -14.37 0.71 2.94
N SER A 48 -14.20 0.95 4.24
CA SER A 48 -15.17 0.57 5.26
C SER A 48 -16.16 1.70 5.54
N PRO A 49 -17.48 1.40 5.52
CA PRO A 49 -18.51 2.35 5.95
C PRO A 49 -18.35 2.81 7.40
N GLU A 50 -17.85 1.96 8.28
CA GLU A 50 -17.59 2.27 9.69
C GLU A 50 -16.59 3.41 9.86
N PHE A 51 -15.67 3.58 8.91
CA PHE A 51 -14.66 4.63 8.90
C PHE A 51 -14.96 5.75 7.90
N GLY A 52 -16.21 5.84 7.40
CA GLY A 52 -16.69 6.95 6.58
C GLY A 52 -16.35 6.88 5.10
N LEU A 53 -15.94 5.73 4.57
CA LEU A 53 -15.62 5.56 3.13
C LEU A 53 -14.66 6.64 2.62
N THR A 54 -13.55 6.82 3.30
CA THR A 54 -12.58 7.91 3.05
C THR A 54 -11.90 7.83 1.68
N TYR A 55 -12.04 6.72 0.94
CA TYR A 55 -11.59 6.65 -0.46
C TYR A 55 -12.25 7.71 -1.35
N LYS A 56 -13.46 8.18 -0.99
CA LYS A 56 -14.16 9.24 -1.72
C LYS A 56 -13.45 10.59 -1.64
N GLU A 57 -12.69 10.83 -0.56
CA GLU A 57 -11.84 12.02 -0.45
C GLU A 57 -10.64 11.91 -1.40
N ILE A 58 -10.06 10.72 -1.50
CA ILE A 58 -8.92 10.45 -2.39
C ILE A 58 -9.31 10.62 -3.85
N GLU A 59 -10.50 10.15 -4.24
CA GLU A 59 -11.01 10.26 -5.62
C GLU A 59 -11.20 11.71 -6.11
N LYS A 60 -11.30 12.68 -5.19
CA LYS A 60 -11.36 14.10 -5.57
C LYS A 60 -10.04 14.63 -6.11
N ASP A 61 -8.93 14.06 -5.65
CA ASP A 61 -7.59 14.53 -5.95
C ASP A 61 -6.84 13.62 -6.92
N PHE A 62 -7.11 12.30 -6.87
CA PHE A 62 -6.36 11.29 -7.61
C PHE A 62 -7.25 10.19 -8.17
N LYS A 63 -6.83 9.62 -9.29
CA LYS A 63 -7.41 8.38 -9.81
C LYS A 63 -6.96 7.20 -8.93
N ILE A 64 -7.91 6.41 -8.45
CA ILE A 64 -7.64 5.14 -7.79
C ILE A 64 -7.61 4.02 -8.83
N ASP A 65 -6.49 3.31 -8.92
CA ASP A 65 -6.32 2.21 -9.88
C ASP A 65 -6.94 0.91 -9.39
N LYS A 66 -6.85 0.63 -8.09
CA LYS A 66 -7.46 -0.54 -7.46
C LYS A 66 -8.00 -0.22 -6.08
N LYS A 67 -9.17 -0.80 -5.78
CA LYS A 67 -9.78 -0.84 -4.44
C LYS A 67 -9.77 -2.29 -3.98
N ILE A 68 -9.07 -2.57 -2.87
CA ILE A 68 -8.94 -3.92 -2.32
C ILE A 68 -9.67 -3.99 -0.99
N GLU A 69 -10.84 -4.58 -1.00
CA GLU A 69 -11.60 -4.85 0.20
C GLU A 69 -11.02 -6.07 0.93
N MET A 70 -10.72 -5.90 2.21
CA MET A 70 -10.12 -6.98 3.02
C MET A 70 -10.61 -7.00 4.47
N LEU A 71 -11.20 -5.92 4.97
CA LEU A 71 -11.69 -5.86 6.34
C LEU A 71 -12.95 -6.71 6.53
N LEU A 72 -12.88 -7.64 7.48
CA LEU A 72 -14.04 -8.31 8.04
C LEU A 72 -14.55 -7.48 9.22
N SER A 73 -15.85 -7.55 9.51
CA SER A 73 -16.47 -6.93 10.70
C SER A 73 -16.10 -7.69 11.98
N SER A 74 -14.79 -7.86 12.22
CA SER A 74 -14.25 -8.62 13.34
C SER A 74 -12.82 -8.18 13.65
N ASP A 75 -12.57 -7.84 14.90
CA ASP A 75 -11.25 -7.50 15.45
C ASP A 75 -10.62 -8.68 16.22
N THR A 76 -11.21 -9.87 16.14
CA THR A 76 -10.65 -11.07 16.73
C THR A 76 -9.38 -11.52 16.01
N VAL A 77 -8.53 -12.29 16.69
CA VAL A 77 -7.30 -12.86 16.11
C VAL A 77 -7.61 -13.63 14.82
N VAL A 78 -8.68 -14.42 14.81
CA VAL A 78 -9.12 -15.18 13.63
C VAL A 78 -9.61 -14.23 12.54
N GLY A 79 -10.38 -13.20 12.89
CA GLY A 79 -10.89 -12.20 11.95
C GLY A 79 -9.77 -11.42 11.27
N ILE A 80 -8.78 -10.96 12.02
CA ILE A 80 -7.60 -10.27 11.50
C ILE A 80 -6.80 -11.19 10.57
N SER A 81 -6.56 -12.43 10.97
CA SER A 81 -5.84 -13.41 10.14
C SER A 81 -6.56 -13.70 8.83
N LYS A 82 -7.89 -13.82 8.87
CA LYS A 82 -8.71 -13.99 7.65
C LYS A 82 -8.65 -12.75 6.74
N SER A 83 -8.72 -11.56 7.33
CA SER A 83 -8.56 -10.29 6.59
C SER A 83 -7.21 -10.22 5.88
N MET A 84 -6.14 -10.60 6.56
CA MET A 84 -4.80 -10.67 5.96
C MET A 84 -4.74 -11.69 4.81
N GLY A 85 -5.39 -12.84 4.95
CA GLY A 85 -5.49 -13.85 3.89
C GLY A 85 -6.21 -13.34 2.65
N LEU A 86 -7.34 -12.66 2.82
CA LEU A 86 -8.08 -12.02 1.73
C LEU A 86 -7.23 -10.94 1.03
N ALA A 87 -6.54 -10.12 1.82
CA ALA A 87 -5.65 -9.09 1.30
C ALA A 87 -4.51 -9.71 0.48
N GLN A 88 -3.88 -10.78 0.99
CA GLN A 88 -2.78 -11.48 0.29
C GLN A 88 -3.22 -11.94 -1.10
N ILE A 89 -4.39 -12.56 -1.22
CA ILE A 89 -4.95 -13.02 -2.50
C ILE A 89 -5.18 -11.84 -3.43
N SER A 90 -5.87 -10.82 -2.96
CA SER A 90 -6.27 -9.66 -3.78
C SER A 90 -5.07 -8.81 -4.22
N PHE A 91 -4.06 -8.64 -3.37
CA PHE A 91 -2.83 -7.95 -3.75
C PHE A 91 -2.04 -8.72 -4.80
N ALA A 92 -1.96 -10.05 -4.71
CA ALA A 92 -1.31 -10.87 -5.71
C ALA A 92 -1.96 -10.68 -7.10
N GLU A 93 -3.27 -10.70 -7.17
CA GLU A 93 -4.02 -10.44 -8.41
C GLU A 93 -3.81 -9.02 -8.93
N ALA A 94 -3.86 -8.02 -8.04
CA ALA A 94 -3.65 -6.62 -8.41
C ALA A 94 -2.25 -6.38 -8.99
N TYR A 95 -1.22 -6.99 -8.43
CA TYR A 95 0.15 -6.85 -8.93
C TYR A 95 0.35 -7.53 -10.28
N GLU A 96 -0.33 -8.62 -10.56
CA GLU A 96 -0.32 -9.26 -11.88
C GLU A 96 -0.93 -8.35 -12.95
N GLU A 97 -2.00 -7.62 -12.60
CA GLU A 97 -2.63 -6.66 -13.52
C GLU A 97 -1.82 -5.36 -13.67
N LEU A 98 -1.41 -4.76 -12.56
CA LEU A 98 -0.76 -3.45 -12.54
C LEU A 98 0.71 -3.51 -12.96
N ARG A 99 1.41 -4.60 -12.65
CA ARG A 99 2.83 -4.81 -12.92
C ARG A 99 3.71 -3.62 -12.53
N PRO A 100 3.69 -3.20 -11.26
CA PRO A 100 4.47 -2.06 -10.82
C PRO A 100 5.97 -2.34 -10.89
N ASP A 101 6.75 -1.29 -11.15
CA ASP A 101 8.21 -1.37 -11.10
C ASP A 101 8.74 -1.22 -9.66
N ILE A 102 8.00 -0.49 -8.82
CA ILE A 102 8.30 -0.35 -7.40
C ILE A 102 7.00 -0.15 -6.62
N LEU A 103 6.94 -0.70 -5.41
CA LEU A 103 5.87 -0.51 -4.45
C LEU A 103 6.32 0.44 -3.35
N VAL A 104 5.49 1.41 -3.01
CA VAL A 104 5.69 2.31 -1.87
C VAL A 104 4.68 1.96 -0.77
N VAL A 105 5.19 1.65 0.40
CA VAL A 105 4.40 1.32 1.59
C VAL A 105 4.82 2.17 2.77
N LEU A 106 3.89 2.46 3.68
CA LEU A 106 4.12 3.27 4.85
C LEU A 106 3.64 2.55 6.10
N GLY A 107 4.47 2.57 7.15
CA GLY A 107 4.06 2.17 8.50
C GLY A 107 4.13 0.68 8.76
N ASP A 108 3.22 0.22 9.61
CA ASP A 108 3.32 -1.05 10.32
C ASP A 108 1.97 -1.77 10.53
N ARG A 109 0.96 -1.40 9.77
CA ARG A 109 -0.36 -2.04 9.87
C ARG A 109 -0.38 -3.39 9.13
N TYR A 110 -1.26 -4.30 9.59
CA TYR A 110 -1.37 -5.64 9.02
C TYR A 110 -1.84 -5.64 7.55
N GLU A 111 -2.62 -4.64 7.10
CA GLU A 111 -2.97 -4.47 5.68
C GLU A 111 -1.72 -4.25 4.83
N ILE A 112 -0.81 -3.44 5.33
CA ILE A 112 0.47 -3.12 4.65
C ILE A 112 1.41 -4.32 4.67
N PHE A 113 1.41 -5.10 5.76
CA PHE A 113 2.16 -6.36 5.81
C PHE A 113 1.71 -7.33 4.72
N SER A 114 0.40 -7.49 4.53
CA SER A 114 -0.14 -8.35 3.47
C SER A 114 0.25 -7.85 2.08
N ALA A 115 0.17 -6.55 1.84
CA ALA A 115 0.61 -5.93 0.60
C ALA A 115 2.09 -6.16 0.32
N ALA A 116 2.94 -5.99 1.33
CA ALA A 116 4.39 -6.20 1.24
C ALA A 116 4.75 -7.67 1.02
N SER A 117 4.09 -8.57 1.73
CA SER A 117 4.28 -10.02 1.58
C SER A 117 3.96 -10.49 0.16
N ALA A 118 2.84 -10.06 -0.42
CA ALA A 118 2.48 -10.35 -1.80
C ALA A 118 3.48 -9.76 -2.80
N ALA A 119 3.97 -8.54 -2.55
CA ALA A 119 4.97 -7.90 -3.40
C ALA A 119 6.33 -8.64 -3.38
N MET A 120 6.74 -9.13 -2.21
CA MET A 120 7.96 -9.94 -2.07
C MET A 120 7.88 -11.19 -2.94
N ILE A 121 6.77 -11.92 -2.88
CA ILE A 121 6.55 -13.13 -3.70
C ILE A 121 6.51 -12.78 -5.20
N SER A 122 5.91 -11.65 -5.55
CA SER A 122 5.86 -11.13 -6.94
C SER A 122 7.19 -10.53 -7.41
N LYS A 123 8.22 -10.50 -6.56
CA LYS A 123 9.55 -9.91 -6.82
C LYS A 123 9.49 -8.43 -7.20
N ILE A 124 8.57 -7.70 -6.62
CA ILE A 124 8.44 -6.25 -6.81
C ILE A 124 9.32 -5.55 -5.77
N PRO A 125 10.28 -4.70 -6.19
CA PRO A 125 11.04 -3.88 -5.25
C PRO A 125 10.14 -2.98 -4.42
N MET A 126 10.46 -2.79 -3.14
CA MET A 126 9.67 -1.98 -2.21
C MET A 126 10.48 -0.85 -1.59
N ALA A 127 9.83 0.29 -1.44
CA ALA A 127 10.28 1.42 -0.62
C ALA A 127 9.38 1.50 0.63
N HIS A 128 9.97 1.43 1.80
CA HIS A 128 9.29 1.50 3.10
C HIS A 128 9.53 2.85 3.76
N LEU A 129 8.44 3.58 4.02
CA LEU A 129 8.46 4.86 4.73
C LEU A 129 8.08 4.65 6.20
N HIS A 130 8.74 5.38 7.09
CA HIS A 130 8.55 5.27 8.55
C HIS A 130 8.84 3.87 9.12
N GLY A 131 9.79 3.14 8.53
CA GLY A 131 10.20 1.84 9.03
C GLY A 131 11.14 1.89 10.24
N GLY A 132 11.79 3.03 10.47
CA GLY A 132 12.76 3.21 11.55
C GLY A 132 12.19 3.68 12.88
N GLU A 133 10.90 3.97 12.97
CA GLU A 133 10.26 4.45 14.20
C GLU A 133 9.98 3.30 15.16
N ALA A 134 10.17 3.54 16.47
CA ALA A 134 9.78 2.60 17.51
C ALA A 134 8.33 2.86 17.94
N THR A 135 7.52 1.82 17.96
CA THR A 135 6.14 1.86 18.44
C THR A 135 5.95 0.84 19.56
N GLU A 136 5.06 1.14 20.50
CA GLU A 136 4.77 0.28 21.66
C GLU A 136 3.60 -0.69 21.42
N GLY A 137 3.33 -1.08 20.16
CA GLY A 137 2.28 -2.05 19.82
C GLY A 137 2.76 -3.49 19.89
N MET A 138 1.92 -4.42 20.39
CA MET A 138 2.29 -5.84 20.54
C MET A 138 2.60 -6.53 19.20
N ILE A 139 1.95 -6.11 18.10
CA ILE A 139 2.16 -6.69 16.76
C ILE A 139 2.74 -5.69 15.75
N ASP A 140 2.63 -4.40 16.00
CA ASP A 140 3.04 -3.37 15.06
C ASP A 140 4.55 -3.36 14.84
N GLU A 141 5.33 -3.53 15.89
CA GLU A 141 6.79 -3.56 15.79
C GLU A 141 7.31 -4.77 14.99
N PRO A 142 6.89 -6.03 15.26
CA PRO A 142 7.23 -7.15 14.39
C PRO A 142 6.81 -6.97 12.94
N ILE A 143 5.62 -6.41 12.69
CA ILE A 143 5.14 -6.11 11.33
C ILE A 143 6.07 -5.10 10.66
N ARG A 144 6.38 -3.97 11.32
CA ARG A 144 7.26 -2.93 10.78
C ARG A 144 8.64 -3.49 10.43
N HIS A 145 9.26 -4.25 11.32
CA HIS A 145 10.56 -4.86 11.08
C HIS A 145 10.51 -5.86 9.92
N SER A 146 9.43 -6.62 9.81
CA SER A 146 9.24 -7.56 8.71
C SER A 146 9.13 -6.84 7.37
N ILE A 147 8.34 -5.76 7.29
CA ILE A 147 8.21 -4.93 6.08
C ILE A 147 9.56 -4.31 5.71
N THR A 148 10.27 -3.73 6.67
CA THR A 148 11.61 -3.18 6.48
C THR A 148 12.57 -4.23 5.91
N LYS A 149 12.53 -5.45 6.44
CA LYS A 149 13.39 -6.55 5.98
C LYS A 149 13.07 -7.00 4.56
N MET A 150 11.80 -6.95 4.15
CA MET A 150 11.36 -7.26 2.79
C MET A 150 11.65 -6.12 1.81
N SER A 151 11.90 -4.91 2.30
CA SER A 151 12.04 -3.70 1.48
C SER A 151 13.48 -3.47 1.01
N HIS A 152 13.62 -2.76 -0.10
CA HIS A 152 14.91 -2.46 -0.74
C HIS A 152 15.36 -1.03 -0.47
N LEU A 153 14.41 -0.11 -0.27
CA LEU A 153 14.64 1.28 0.06
C LEU A 153 13.93 1.63 1.37
N HIS A 154 14.56 2.43 2.20
CA HIS A 154 14.10 2.80 3.54
C HIS A 154 14.16 4.32 3.71
N PHE A 155 13.08 4.92 4.19
CA PHE A 155 12.95 6.35 4.43
C PHE A 155 12.36 6.66 5.80
#